data_9242518784436efbc93e48cd4950c3ad
#
_entry.id   9242518784436efbc93e48cd4950c3ad
#
_cell.length_a   1.000
_cell.length_b   1.000
_cell.length_c   1.000
_cell.angle_alpha   90.00
_cell.angle_beta   90.00
_cell.angle_gamma   90.00
#
_symmetry.space_group_name_H-M   'P 1'
#
loop_
_entity.id
_entity.type
_entity.pdbx_description
1 polymer ?
#
loop_
_entity_poly.entity_id
_entity_poly.type
_entity_poly.pdbx_seq_one_letter_code
_entity_poly.pdbx_strand_id
1 'polypeptide(L)'
;LSDITLRIPPGQYAAMVGASGSGKSTLMNILGCLDRPTSGVYRLHGRDVSSLPPDELAKVRGEEIGFVFQGFQLIPRLTAIENVMLPLMLQGVSEPERRTRAEQLLLRVGLHSRMHHLPAALSGGQQQRVAIARALIRRPALILADEPTGSLDPDATQEILSLLEDLHRAGQTILLITHDPTVAARAERRLTLQGGRIFEEG
;
A
#
# COMPACT_ATOMS: atom_id res chain seq x y z
N LEU A 1 -7.99 -2.89 -19.94
CA LEU A 1 -9.02 -2.31 -19.06
C LEU A 1 -9.99 -1.50 -19.91
N SER A 2 -11.30 -1.66 -19.70
CA SER A 2 -12.33 -0.97 -20.49
C SER A 2 -13.48 -0.55 -19.57
N ASP A 3 -13.92 0.70 -19.72
CA ASP A 3 -15.12 1.23 -19.07
C ASP A 3 -15.13 1.04 -17.53
N ILE A 4 -13.99 1.30 -16.88
CA ILE A 4 -13.89 1.21 -15.43
C ILE A 4 -14.46 2.48 -14.81
N THR A 5 -15.51 2.30 -13.99
CA THR A 5 -16.00 3.33 -13.08
C THR A 5 -15.88 2.78 -11.67
N LEU A 6 -14.99 3.36 -10.87
CA LEU A 6 -14.72 2.93 -9.50
C LEU A 6 -14.62 4.16 -8.60
N ARG A 7 -15.28 4.11 -7.45
CA ARG A 7 -15.12 5.09 -6.38
C ARG A 7 -14.76 4.37 -5.10
N ILE A 8 -13.67 4.79 -4.47
CA ILE A 8 -13.26 4.33 -3.13
C ILE A 8 -13.33 5.54 -2.20
N PRO A 9 -14.32 5.61 -1.31
CA PRO A 9 -14.43 6.69 -0.34
C PRO A 9 -13.24 6.74 0.62
N PRO A 10 -12.87 7.91 1.15
CA PRO A 10 -11.91 8.00 2.23
C PRO A 10 -12.29 7.10 3.41
N GLY A 11 -11.31 6.41 3.97
CA GLY A 11 -11.50 5.49 5.09
C GLY A 11 -12.02 4.10 4.71
N GLN A 12 -12.30 3.81 3.43
CA GLN A 12 -12.79 2.49 3.02
C GLN A 12 -11.65 1.47 2.93
N TYR A 13 -11.94 0.24 3.36
CA TYR A 13 -11.11 -0.92 3.09
C TYR A 13 -11.76 -1.79 2.01
N ALA A 14 -11.21 -1.74 0.82
CA ALA A 14 -11.69 -2.53 -0.32
C ALA A 14 -10.66 -3.59 -0.71
N ALA A 15 -11.13 -4.75 -1.15
CA ALA A 15 -10.30 -5.78 -1.76
C ALA A 15 -10.67 -5.94 -3.24
N MET A 16 -9.67 -6.08 -4.09
CA MET A 16 -9.82 -6.40 -5.51
C MET A 16 -9.30 -7.79 -5.79
N VAL A 17 -10.16 -8.64 -6.29
CA VAL A 17 -9.82 -9.99 -6.73
C VAL A 17 -9.93 -10.13 -8.24
N GLY A 18 -9.31 -11.15 -8.80
CA GLY A 18 -9.42 -11.46 -10.23
C GLY A 18 -8.37 -12.49 -10.65
N ALA A 19 -8.64 -13.20 -11.74
CA ALA A 19 -7.70 -14.17 -12.30
C ALA A 19 -6.38 -13.52 -12.75
N SER A 20 -5.35 -14.34 -12.95
CA SER A 20 -4.11 -13.86 -13.59
C SER A 20 -4.43 -13.28 -14.98
N GLY A 21 -3.81 -12.14 -15.32
CA GLY A 21 -4.05 -11.46 -16.60
C GLY A 21 -5.36 -10.66 -16.68
N SER A 22 -6.17 -10.57 -15.62
CA SER A 22 -7.41 -9.77 -15.63
C SER A 22 -7.21 -8.25 -15.71
N GLY A 23 -5.97 -7.77 -15.50
CA GLY A 23 -5.63 -6.33 -15.53
C GLY A 23 -5.39 -5.70 -14.16
N LYS A 24 -5.31 -6.50 -13.07
CA LYS A 24 -5.07 -5.98 -11.70
C LYS A 24 -3.81 -5.12 -11.61
N SER A 25 -2.69 -5.62 -12.12
CA SER A 25 -1.41 -4.88 -12.11
C SER A 25 -1.48 -3.59 -12.94
N THR A 26 -2.18 -3.62 -14.09
CA THR A 26 -2.39 -2.41 -14.91
C THR A 26 -3.20 -1.38 -14.14
N LEU A 27 -4.29 -1.82 -13.50
CA LEU A 27 -5.12 -0.92 -12.71
C LEU A 27 -4.35 -0.38 -11.50
N MET A 28 -3.60 -1.23 -10.82
CA MET A 28 -2.73 -0.82 -9.70
C MET A 28 -1.71 0.23 -10.13
N ASN A 29 -1.08 0.05 -11.31
CA ASN A 29 -0.13 1.02 -11.83
C ASN A 29 -0.79 2.39 -12.10
N ILE A 30 -2.01 2.39 -12.64
CA ILE A 30 -2.78 3.63 -12.85
C ILE A 30 -3.15 4.27 -11.50
N LEU A 31 -3.73 3.50 -10.59
CA LEU A 31 -4.11 4.00 -9.25
C LEU A 31 -2.89 4.43 -8.44
N GLY A 32 -1.75 3.78 -8.66
CA GLY A 32 -0.46 4.11 -8.06
C GLY A 32 0.28 5.29 -8.70
N CYS A 33 -0.31 5.93 -9.71
CA CYS A 33 0.36 6.99 -10.48
C CYS A 33 1.72 6.54 -11.07
N LEU A 34 1.86 5.26 -11.39
CA LEU A 34 3.00 4.68 -12.10
C LEU A 34 2.78 4.69 -13.61
N ASP A 35 1.52 4.67 -14.03
CA ASP A 35 1.08 4.72 -15.42
C ASP A 35 -0.13 5.63 -15.56
N ARG A 36 -0.54 5.91 -16.79
CA ARG A 36 -1.69 6.75 -17.12
C ARG A 36 -2.79 5.94 -17.79
N PRO A 37 -4.06 6.26 -17.52
CA PRO A 37 -5.14 5.71 -18.33
C PRO A 37 -5.04 6.22 -19.77
N THR A 38 -5.35 5.37 -20.74
CA THR A 38 -5.42 5.77 -22.17
C THR A 38 -6.49 6.83 -22.40
N SER A 39 -7.59 6.75 -21.64
CA SER A 39 -8.70 7.71 -21.64
C SER A 39 -9.44 7.68 -20.31
N GLY A 40 -10.26 8.67 -20.07
CA GLY A 40 -11.02 8.80 -18.83
C GLY A 40 -10.34 9.72 -17.81
N VAL A 41 -10.85 9.72 -16.58
CA VAL A 41 -10.40 10.61 -15.50
C VAL A 41 -10.08 9.80 -14.24
N TYR A 42 -8.91 10.04 -13.67
CA TYR A 42 -8.55 9.53 -12.36
C TYR A 42 -8.41 10.69 -11.36
N ARG A 43 -9.24 10.66 -10.33
CA ARG A 43 -9.16 11.63 -9.22
C ARG A 43 -8.66 10.98 -7.95
N LEU A 44 -7.57 11.52 -7.41
CA LEU A 44 -7.03 11.13 -6.12
C LEU A 44 -7.18 12.30 -5.15
N HIS A 45 -7.83 12.06 -4.03
CA HIS A 45 -8.08 13.08 -3.00
C HIS A 45 -8.74 14.36 -3.58
N GLY A 46 -9.67 14.17 -4.54
CA GLY A 46 -10.39 15.25 -5.24
C GLY A 46 -9.62 15.92 -6.39
N ARG A 47 -8.31 15.70 -6.51
CA ARG A 47 -7.47 16.24 -7.59
C ARG A 47 -7.49 15.31 -8.80
N ASP A 48 -7.74 15.87 -10.01
CA ASP A 48 -7.54 15.13 -11.25
C ASP A 48 -6.04 14.93 -11.51
N VAL A 49 -5.60 13.68 -11.57
CA VAL A 49 -4.20 13.30 -11.78
C VAL A 49 -3.96 12.67 -13.15
N SER A 50 -5.01 12.47 -13.97
CA SER A 50 -4.93 11.77 -15.25
C SER A 50 -3.98 12.42 -16.26
N SER A 51 -3.93 13.75 -16.26
CA SER A 51 -3.20 14.56 -17.25
C SER A 51 -1.93 15.22 -16.71
N LEU A 52 -1.57 14.95 -15.44
CA LEU A 52 -0.40 15.56 -14.81
C LEU A 52 0.91 15.16 -15.54
N PRO A 53 1.89 16.08 -15.67
CA PRO A 53 3.20 15.71 -16.17
C PRO A 53 3.91 14.67 -15.30
N PRO A 54 4.91 13.94 -15.82
CA PRO A 54 5.57 12.85 -15.09
C PRO A 54 6.11 13.25 -13.71
N ASP A 55 6.71 14.42 -13.60
CA ASP A 55 7.29 14.91 -12.36
C ASP A 55 6.22 15.20 -11.29
N GLU A 56 5.07 15.75 -11.70
CA GLU A 56 3.95 15.96 -10.79
C GLU A 56 3.28 14.64 -10.38
N LEU A 57 3.15 13.68 -11.31
CA LEU A 57 2.69 12.34 -10.96
C LEU A 57 3.63 11.66 -9.96
N ALA A 58 4.95 11.80 -10.12
CA ALA A 58 5.93 11.27 -9.18
C ALA A 58 5.78 11.91 -7.79
N LYS A 59 5.51 13.22 -7.75
CA LYS A 59 5.24 13.95 -6.51
C LYS A 59 3.96 13.45 -5.84
N VAL A 60 2.85 13.38 -6.58
CA VAL A 60 1.56 12.85 -6.07
C VAL A 60 1.73 11.42 -5.56
N ARG A 61 2.34 10.54 -6.34
CA ARG A 61 2.63 9.16 -5.93
C ARG A 61 3.39 9.12 -4.62
N GLY A 62 4.44 9.92 -4.51
CA GLY A 62 5.26 9.96 -3.31
C GLY A 62 4.54 10.56 -2.10
N GLU A 63 3.59 11.47 -2.24
CA GLU A 63 2.91 12.17 -1.16
C GLU A 63 1.61 11.49 -0.73
N GLU A 64 0.83 11.01 -1.68
CA GLU A 64 -0.55 10.59 -1.46
C GLU A 64 -0.74 9.07 -1.45
N ILE A 65 0.28 8.28 -1.89
CA ILE A 65 0.14 6.84 -2.06
C ILE A 65 1.21 6.10 -1.27
N GLY A 66 0.77 5.17 -0.42
CA GLY A 66 1.63 4.21 0.26
C GLY A 66 1.55 2.85 -0.43
N PHE A 67 2.69 2.30 -0.85
CA PHE A 67 2.74 0.97 -1.48
C PHE A 67 3.20 -0.10 -0.49
N VAL A 68 2.50 -1.23 -0.52
CA VAL A 68 2.86 -2.45 0.20
C VAL A 68 2.85 -3.60 -0.81
N PHE A 69 3.97 -4.28 -0.99
CA PHE A 69 4.15 -5.34 -1.99
C PHE A 69 4.39 -6.70 -1.35
N GLN A 70 4.11 -7.77 -2.08
CA GLN A 70 4.35 -9.16 -1.68
C GLN A 70 5.84 -9.40 -1.32
N GLY A 71 6.77 -8.83 -2.07
CA GLY A 71 8.22 -8.99 -1.88
C GLY A 71 8.83 -7.95 -0.93
N PHE A 72 8.06 -7.29 -0.06
CA PHE A 72 8.46 -6.28 0.94
C PHE A 72 9.17 -5.06 0.35
N GLN A 73 10.01 -5.22 -0.66
CA GLN A 73 10.79 -4.17 -1.34
C GLN A 73 11.60 -3.31 -0.36
N LEU A 74 12.18 -3.94 0.67
CA LEU A 74 13.08 -3.27 1.60
C LEU A 74 14.48 -3.16 0.99
N ILE A 75 15.19 -2.08 1.32
CA ILE A 75 16.60 -1.92 0.94
C ILE A 75 17.44 -2.75 1.90
N PRO A 76 18.15 -3.79 1.40
CA PRO A 76 18.81 -4.79 2.27
C PRO A 76 19.91 -4.24 3.16
N ARG A 77 20.53 -3.12 2.75
CA ARG A 77 21.64 -2.45 3.46
C ARG A 77 21.18 -1.46 4.53
N LEU A 78 19.89 -1.15 4.57
CA LEU A 78 19.30 -0.24 5.53
C LEU A 78 18.61 -1.03 6.64
N THR A 79 18.74 -0.57 7.86
CA THR A 79 17.98 -1.08 9.01
C THR A 79 16.48 -0.85 8.84
N ALA A 80 15.66 -1.46 9.69
CA ALA A 80 14.20 -1.25 9.66
C ALA A 80 13.83 0.23 9.77
N ILE A 81 14.43 0.96 10.72
CA ILE A 81 14.15 2.38 10.89
C ILE A 81 14.61 3.22 9.69
N GLU A 82 15.76 2.92 9.11
CA GLU A 82 16.27 3.62 7.92
C GLU A 82 15.38 3.36 6.69
N ASN A 83 14.87 2.13 6.51
CA ASN A 83 13.89 1.83 5.48
C ASN A 83 12.60 2.65 5.66
N VAL A 84 12.13 2.79 6.89
CA VAL A 84 10.92 3.59 7.20
C VAL A 84 11.18 5.08 6.98
N MET A 85 12.37 5.59 7.35
CA MET A 85 12.74 7.01 7.17
C MET A 85 12.93 7.42 5.71
N LEU A 86 13.23 6.48 4.81
CA LEU A 86 13.66 6.75 3.44
C LEU A 86 12.75 7.72 2.67
N PRO A 87 11.39 7.58 2.68
CA PRO A 87 10.51 8.51 1.95
C PRO A 87 10.62 9.96 2.43
N LEU A 88 10.82 10.18 3.72
CA LEU A 88 11.00 11.52 4.29
C LEU A 88 12.41 12.08 4.03
N MET A 89 13.42 11.21 3.97
CA MET A 89 14.78 11.61 3.59
C MET A 89 14.81 12.16 2.17
N LEU A 90 14.13 11.52 1.24
CA LEU A 90 14.01 11.96 -0.16
C LEU A 90 13.25 13.30 -0.31
N GLN A 91 12.46 13.69 0.70
CA GLN A 91 11.78 15.00 0.77
C GLN A 91 12.62 16.09 1.44
N GLY A 92 13.81 15.76 1.94
CA GLY A 92 14.65 16.71 2.67
C GLY A 92 14.19 17.00 4.11
N VAL A 93 13.31 16.16 4.69
CA VAL A 93 12.92 16.29 6.09
C VAL A 93 14.13 16.06 7.00
N SER A 94 14.27 16.84 8.05
CA SER A 94 15.39 16.77 8.99
C SER A 94 15.50 15.38 9.65
N GLU A 95 16.73 14.95 9.95
CA GLU A 95 16.94 13.64 10.56
C GLU A 95 16.21 13.44 11.89
N PRO A 96 16.24 14.38 12.82
CA PRO A 96 15.51 14.22 14.10
C PRO A 96 14.01 14.02 13.89
N GLU A 97 13.40 14.77 12.96
CA GLU A 97 11.97 14.66 12.69
C GLU A 97 11.60 13.35 12.03
N ARG A 98 12.33 12.92 10.97
CA ARG A 98 12.03 11.64 10.31
C ARG A 98 12.28 10.44 11.22
N ARG A 99 13.29 10.51 12.11
CA ARG A 99 13.57 9.48 13.12
C ARG A 99 12.43 9.35 14.11
N THR A 100 11.97 10.45 14.71
CA THR A 100 10.84 10.44 15.64
C THR A 100 9.58 9.84 15.00
N ARG A 101 9.26 10.22 13.77
CA ARG A 101 8.09 9.66 13.05
C ARG A 101 8.26 8.16 12.77
N ALA A 102 9.46 7.73 12.38
CA ALA A 102 9.74 6.32 12.10
C ALA A 102 9.68 5.46 13.36
N GLU A 103 10.22 5.92 14.49
CA GLU A 103 10.14 5.24 15.79
C GLU A 103 8.68 5.04 16.24
N GLN A 104 7.85 6.08 16.11
CA GLN A 104 6.42 5.99 16.43
C GLN A 104 5.70 4.95 15.56
N LEU A 105 5.99 4.89 14.26
CA LEU A 105 5.39 3.92 13.36
C LEU A 105 5.90 2.49 13.65
N LEU A 106 7.19 2.31 13.91
CA LEU A 106 7.75 1.01 14.27
C LEU A 106 7.20 0.52 15.62
N LEU A 107 6.95 1.41 16.56
CA LEU A 107 6.23 1.07 17.80
C LEU A 107 4.80 0.61 17.49
N ARG A 108 4.07 1.36 16.64
CA ARG A 108 2.69 1.04 16.26
C ARG A 108 2.55 -0.32 15.57
N VAL A 109 3.54 -0.72 14.75
CA VAL A 109 3.55 -2.03 14.09
C VAL A 109 4.24 -3.13 14.91
N GLY A 110 4.58 -2.87 16.18
CA GLY A 110 5.16 -3.86 17.11
C GLY A 110 6.62 -4.20 16.85
N LEU A 111 7.41 -3.31 16.21
CA LEU A 111 8.80 -3.53 15.84
C LEU A 111 9.80 -2.62 16.57
N HIS A 112 9.42 -1.95 17.65
CA HIS A 112 10.30 -1.04 18.37
C HIS A 112 11.64 -1.69 18.78
N SER A 113 11.60 -2.91 19.32
CA SER A 113 12.81 -3.65 19.71
C SER A 113 13.68 -4.16 18.54
N ARG A 114 13.16 -4.10 17.31
CA ARG A 114 13.82 -4.58 16.10
C ARG A 114 14.21 -3.45 15.13
N MET A 115 14.03 -2.19 15.51
CA MET A 115 14.20 -1.03 14.62
C MET A 115 15.61 -0.92 14.00
N HIS A 116 16.63 -1.43 14.68
CA HIS A 116 18.03 -1.39 14.23
C HIS A 116 18.46 -2.68 13.51
N HIS A 117 17.57 -3.64 13.29
CA HIS A 117 17.89 -4.87 12.56
C HIS A 117 17.86 -4.62 11.06
N LEU A 118 18.76 -5.28 10.33
CA LEU A 118 18.73 -5.36 8.86
C LEU A 118 17.59 -6.30 8.41
N PRO A 119 17.04 -6.16 7.20
CA PRO A 119 16.00 -7.04 6.68
C PRO A 119 16.32 -8.53 6.78
N ALA A 120 17.59 -8.92 6.55
CA ALA A 120 18.02 -10.31 6.64
C ALA A 120 17.90 -10.92 8.06
N ALA A 121 17.83 -10.09 9.10
CA ALA A 121 17.65 -10.52 10.50
C ALA A 121 16.17 -10.46 10.97
N LEU A 122 15.24 -10.19 10.05
CA LEU A 122 13.80 -10.09 10.31
C LEU A 122 13.05 -11.24 9.63
N SER A 123 12.00 -11.78 10.31
CA SER A 123 11.07 -12.71 9.66
C SER A 123 10.30 -12.04 8.52
N GLY A 124 9.66 -12.82 7.63
CA GLY A 124 8.84 -12.29 6.54
C GLY A 124 7.73 -11.36 7.05
N GLY A 125 7.01 -11.74 8.10
CA GLY A 125 5.98 -10.90 8.73
C GLY A 125 6.55 -9.61 9.33
N GLN A 126 7.75 -9.67 9.93
CA GLN A 126 8.44 -8.48 10.43
C GLN A 126 8.88 -7.55 9.29
N GLN A 127 9.40 -8.09 8.19
CA GLN A 127 9.75 -7.31 7.00
C GLN A 127 8.52 -6.64 6.41
N GLN A 128 7.38 -7.33 6.35
CA GLN A 128 6.14 -6.75 5.86
C GLN A 128 5.62 -5.63 6.76
N ARG A 129 5.74 -5.76 8.07
CA ARG A 129 5.41 -4.68 9.01
C ARG A 129 6.31 -3.44 8.81
N VAL A 130 7.60 -3.63 8.49
CA VAL A 130 8.50 -2.51 8.11
C VAL A 130 8.02 -1.86 6.82
N ALA A 131 7.64 -2.64 5.80
CA ALA A 131 7.11 -2.12 4.53
C ALA A 131 5.81 -1.32 4.74
N ILE A 132 4.91 -1.79 5.61
CA ILE A 132 3.68 -1.07 5.99
C ILE A 132 4.03 0.24 6.72
N ALA A 133 4.94 0.21 7.69
CA ALA A 133 5.38 1.43 8.39
C ALA A 133 6.00 2.46 7.43
N ARG A 134 6.82 2.00 6.47
CA ARG A 134 7.38 2.84 5.41
C ARG A 134 6.29 3.47 4.53
N ALA A 135 5.26 2.70 4.17
CA ALA A 135 4.13 3.20 3.38
C ALA A 135 3.35 4.30 4.14
N LEU A 136 3.25 4.20 5.47
CA LEU A 136 2.50 5.12 6.32
C LEU A 136 3.24 6.42 6.68
N ILE A 137 4.57 6.48 6.53
CA ILE A 137 5.36 7.57 7.14
C ILE A 137 5.00 8.96 6.61
N ARG A 138 4.48 9.03 5.39
CA ARG A 138 4.01 10.26 4.74
C ARG A 138 2.53 10.54 4.97
N ARG A 139 1.82 9.71 5.73
CA ARG A 139 0.36 9.80 5.93
C ARG A 139 -0.41 9.82 4.60
N PRO A 140 -0.26 8.80 3.76
CA PRO A 140 -0.85 8.77 2.43
C PRO A 140 -2.37 8.79 2.50
N ALA A 141 -3.02 9.35 1.46
CA ALA A 141 -4.46 9.29 1.28
C ALA A 141 -4.95 7.87 0.96
N LEU A 142 -4.09 7.05 0.33
CA LEU A 142 -4.40 5.69 -0.09
C LEU A 142 -3.22 4.74 0.14
N ILE A 143 -3.48 3.58 0.74
CA ILE A 143 -2.57 2.44 0.73
C ILE A 143 -2.99 1.49 -0.40
N LEU A 144 -2.06 1.19 -1.30
CA LEU A 144 -2.18 0.14 -2.30
C LEU A 144 -1.35 -1.06 -1.85
N ALA A 145 -2.03 -2.16 -1.50
CA ALA A 145 -1.40 -3.39 -1.03
C ALA A 145 -1.54 -4.49 -2.08
N ASP A 146 -0.44 -4.87 -2.72
CA ASP A 146 -0.39 -5.90 -3.77
C ASP A 146 0.11 -7.22 -3.18
N GLU A 147 -0.80 -8.19 -3.05
CA GLU A 147 -0.55 -9.51 -2.46
C GLU A 147 0.26 -9.44 -1.14
N PRO A 148 -0.15 -8.60 -0.17
CA PRO A 148 0.70 -8.25 0.98
C PRO A 148 1.00 -9.44 1.90
N THR A 149 0.33 -10.57 1.71
CA THR A 149 0.49 -11.79 2.52
C THR A 149 0.97 -12.98 1.70
N GLY A 150 1.14 -12.84 0.39
CA GLY A 150 1.41 -13.96 -0.52
C GLY A 150 2.76 -14.69 -0.30
N SER A 151 3.67 -14.13 0.48
CA SER A 151 4.98 -14.74 0.82
C SER A 151 5.10 -15.09 2.30
N LEU A 152 3.99 -15.06 3.06
CA LEU A 152 3.98 -15.24 4.51
C LEU A 152 3.40 -16.59 4.91
N ASP A 153 3.83 -17.09 6.06
CA ASP A 153 3.17 -18.22 6.72
C ASP A 153 1.78 -17.81 7.24
N PRO A 154 0.92 -18.79 7.62
CA PRO A 154 -0.45 -18.52 8.05
C PRO A 154 -0.55 -17.57 9.26
N ASP A 155 0.34 -17.72 10.25
CA ASP A 155 0.31 -16.90 11.46
C ASP A 155 0.69 -15.46 11.15
N ALA A 156 1.79 -15.26 10.42
CA ALA A 156 2.20 -13.94 9.96
C ALA A 156 1.13 -13.30 9.03
N THR A 157 0.45 -14.10 8.20
CA THR A 157 -0.68 -13.64 7.38
C THR A 157 -1.77 -13.03 8.24
N GLN A 158 -2.23 -13.73 9.30
CA GLN A 158 -3.26 -13.22 10.20
C GLN A 158 -2.84 -11.94 10.91
N GLU A 159 -1.57 -11.86 11.33
CA GLU A 159 -1.03 -10.67 11.97
C GLU A 159 -1.01 -9.45 11.03
N ILE A 160 -0.64 -9.64 9.75
CA ILE A 160 -0.64 -8.55 8.76
C ILE A 160 -2.05 -8.12 8.42
N LEU A 161 -2.99 -9.04 8.24
CA LEU A 161 -4.39 -8.71 7.98
C LEU A 161 -5.01 -7.94 9.15
N SER A 162 -4.77 -8.38 10.40
CA SER A 162 -5.22 -7.66 11.59
C SER A 162 -4.61 -6.25 11.67
N LEU A 163 -3.35 -6.08 11.31
CA LEU A 163 -2.71 -4.76 11.24
C LEU A 163 -3.39 -3.85 10.20
N LEU A 164 -3.73 -4.37 9.02
CA LEU A 164 -4.44 -3.60 7.99
C LEU A 164 -5.84 -3.20 8.45
N GLU A 165 -6.55 -4.08 9.16
CA GLU A 165 -7.85 -3.76 9.78
C GLU A 165 -7.73 -2.68 10.86
N ASP A 166 -6.67 -2.72 11.68
CA ASP A 166 -6.42 -1.67 12.69
C ASP A 166 -6.14 -0.31 12.03
N LEU A 167 -5.41 -0.31 10.92
CA LEU A 167 -5.15 0.90 10.14
C LEU A 167 -6.44 1.44 9.53
N HIS A 168 -7.28 0.56 8.97
CA HIS A 168 -8.59 0.93 8.45
C HIS A 168 -9.48 1.52 9.54
N ARG A 169 -9.60 0.87 10.70
CA ARG A 169 -10.34 1.41 11.87
C ARG A 169 -9.83 2.77 12.34
N ALA A 170 -8.55 3.06 12.10
CA ALA A 170 -7.97 4.38 12.35
C ALA A 170 -8.22 5.39 11.21
N GLY A 171 -9.04 5.06 10.22
CA GLY A 171 -9.46 5.93 9.12
C GLY A 171 -8.58 5.87 7.86
N GLN A 172 -7.65 4.91 7.76
CA GLN A 172 -6.81 4.76 6.57
C GLN A 172 -7.60 4.12 5.42
N THR A 173 -7.56 4.73 4.24
CA THR A 173 -8.09 4.12 3.02
C THR A 173 -7.13 3.06 2.51
N ILE A 174 -7.64 1.86 2.23
CA ILE A 174 -6.83 0.72 1.79
C ILE A 174 -7.49 0.07 0.59
N LEU A 175 -6.73 -0.14 -0.48
CA LEU A 175 -7.08 -1.03 -1.57
C LEU A 175 -6.12 -2.21 -1.56
N LEU A 176 -6.64 -3.37 -1.19
CA LEU A 176 -5.95 -4.65 -1.18
C LEU A 176 -6.17 -5.34 -2.53
N ILE A 177 -5.11 -5.78 -3.17
CA ILE A 177 -5.16 -6.61 -4.38
C ILE A 177 -4.69 -8.01 -4.00
N THR A 178 -5.51 -9.01 -4.24
CA THR A 178 -5.17 -10.41 -3.95
C THR A 178 -5.92 -11.37 -4.87
N HIS A 179 -5.40 -12.58 -5.01
CA HIS A 179 -6.10 -13.68 -5.64
C HIS A 179 -6.67 -14.65 -4.60
N ASP A 180 -6.38 -14.45 -3.31
CA ASP A 180 -6.89 -15.28 -2.21
C ASP A 180 -8.24 -14.72 -1.72
N PRO A 181 -9.35 -15.51 -1.88
CA PRO A 181 -10.66 -15.07 -1.44
C PRO A 181 -10.78 -14.92 0.09
N THR A 182 -9.97 -15.68 0.86
CA THR A 182 -9.98 -15.58 2.33
C THR A 182 -9.35 -14.29 2.81
N VAL A 183 -8.31 -13.84 2.14
CA VAL A 183 -7.68 -12.53 2.36
C VAL A 183 -8.63 -11.41 1.94
N ALA A 184 -9.27 -11.53 0.78
CA ALA A 184 -10.24 -10.55 0.29
C ALA A 184 -11.47 -10.40 1.19
N ALA A 185 -11.91 -11.49 1.83
CA ALA A 185 -13.04 -11.50 2.75
C ALA A 185 -12.84 -10.64 4.02
N ARG A 186 -11.60 -10.20 4.31
CA ARG A 186 -11.30 -9.30 5.43
C ARG A 186 -11.65 -7.83 5.14
N ALA A 187 -11.84 -7.48 3.87
CA ALA A 187 -12.22 -6.13 3.47
C ALA A 187 -13.75 -5.95 3.55
N GLU A 188 -14.18 -4.70 3.79
CA GLU A 188 -15.60 -4.33 3.83
C GLU A 188 -16.29 -4.43 2.47
N ARG A 189 -15.52 -4.22 1.40
CA ARG A 189 -16.01 -4.18 0.04
C ARG A 189 -15.15 -5.05 -0.86
N ARG A 190 -15.79 -5.93 -1.62
CA ARG A 190 -15.10 -6.81 -2.57
C ARG A 190 -15.42 -6.40 -3.99
N LEU A 191 -14.37 -6.28 -4.79
CA LEU A 191 -14.39 -5.90 -6.19
C LEU A 191 -13.78 -7.04 -6.99
N THR A 192 -14.46 -7.52 -8.02
CA THR A 192 -13.92 -8.53 -8.93
C THR A 192 -13.55 -7.90 -10.26
N LEU A 193 -12.28 -8.01 -10.64
CA LEU A 193 -11.78 -7.58 -11.95
C LEU A 193 -11.78 -8.77 -12.92
N GLN A 194 -12.67 -8.75 -13.90
CA GLN A 194 -12.84 -9.78 -14.89
C GLN A 194 -13.00 -9.19 -16.30
N GLY A 195 -12.24 -9.69 -17.27
CA GLY A 195 -12.31 -9.21 -18.65
C GLY A 195 -12.03 -7.71 -18.81
N GLY A 196 -11.21 -7.14 -17.92
CA GLY A 196 -10.89 -5.71 -17.92
C GLY A 196 -11.99 -4.81 -17.36
N ARG A 197 -13.03 -5.37 -16.72
CA ARG A 197 -14.13 -4.64 -16.08
C ARG A 197 -14.22 -4.97 -14.60
N ILE A 198 -14.75 -4.05 -13.81
CA ILE A 198 -14.96 -4.23 -12.36
C ILE A 198 -16.42 -4.59 -12.11
N PHE A 199 -16.61 -5.61 -11.27
CA PHE A 199 -17.90 -6.02 -10.72
C PHE A 199 -17.85 -5.91 -9.19
N GLU A 200 -18.93 -5.48 -8.59
CA GLU A 200 -19.10 -5.46 -7.14
C GLU A 200 -19.79 -6.75 -6.68
N GLU A 201 -19.20 -7.42 -5.71
CA GLU A 201 -19.89 -8.50 -5.01
C GLU A 201 -20.73 -7.85 -3.88
N GLY A 202 -22.04 -8.03 -3.98
CA GLY A 202 -22.98 -7.52 -2.99
C GLY A 202 -22.90 -8.25 -1.64
#